data_e3eb2619d693eb5ae56efe3c82aa1d67
#
_entry.id   e3eb2619d693eb5ae56efe3c82aa1d67
#
_cell.length_a   1.000
_cell.length_b   1.000
_cell.length_c   1.000
_cell.angle_alpha   90.00
_cell.angle_beta   90.00
_cell.angle_gamma   90.00
#
_symmetry.space_group_name_H-M   'P 1'
#
loop_
_entity.id
_entity.type
_entity.pdbx_description
1 polymer ?
#
loop_
_entity_poly.entity_id
_entity_poly.type
_entity_poly.pdbx_seq_one_letter_code
_entity_poly.pdbx_strand_id
1 'polypeptide(L)'
;MANRINLKQLGEFLVDLGLINKIQLQAALEVQKDKGGLIGQVLVDLGYVTEEAIAQVITAQYGFPYLPLENYDIDLEIVKIIPKNVAIQYCLIPVDKIGANLTIAMANPLNSQAVEDIALLSGLCVQIFVSTATDIKKAVEKYYK
;
A
#
# COMPACT_ATOMS: atom_id res chain seq x y z
N MET A 1 12.83 16.49 -8.35
CA MET A 1 12.50 15.99 -8.60
C MET A 1 11.97 15.02 -8.41
N ALA A 2 11.89 15.01 -8.26
CA ALA A 2 11.68 14.11 -8.33
C ALA A 2 10.78 13.21 -8.62
N ASN A 3 10.67 12.43 -8.24
CA ASN A 3 9.90 11.26 -8.48
C ASN A 3 8.51 11.40 -8.00
N ARG A 4 7.76 12.16 -8.73
CA ARG A 4 6.36 12.13 -8.46
C ARG A 4 5.81 10.85 -8.98
N ILE A 5 5.51 9.99 -8.06
CA ILE A 5 4.81 8.79 -8.40
C ILE A 5 3.36 9.17 -8.65
N ASN A 6 2.93 8.99 -9.87
CA ASN A 6 1.59 9.37 -10.28
C ASN A 6 0.68 8.14 -10.25
N LEU A 7 -0.32 8.16 -9.37
CA LEU A 7 -1.24 7.04 -9.21
C LEU A 7 -1.97 6.66 -10.50
N LYS A 8 -2.20 7.63 -11.35
CA LYS A 8 -2.80 7.38 -12.66
C LYS A 8 -1.99 6.39 -13.47
N GLN A 9 -0.67 6.42 -13.28
CA GLN A 9 0.23 5.54 -14.03
C GLN A 9 0.09 4.07 -13.67
N LEU A 10 -0.34 3.75 -12.44
CA LEU A 10 -0.53 2.35 -12.06
C LEU A 10 -1.53 1.66 -12.98
N GLY A 11 -2.69 2.27 -13.20
CA GLY A 11 -3.70 1.72 -14.11
C GLY A 11 -3.17 1.57 -15.52
N GLU A 12 -2.43 2.57 -15.99
CA GLU A 12 -1.83 2.54 -17.33
C GLU A 12 -0.81 1.42 -17.47
N PHE A 13 0.04 1.21 -16.44
CA PHE A 13 1.00 0.10 -16.45
C PHE A 13 0.29 -1.25 -16.50
N LEU A 14 -0.80 -1.39 -15.78
CA LEU A 14 -1.56 -2.64 -15.79
C LEU A 14 -2.13 -2.92 -17.16
N VAL A 15 -2.62 -1.90 -17.86
CA VAL A 15 -3.08 -2.04 -19.25
C VAL A 15 -1.94 -2.42 -20.16
N ASP A 16 -0.82 -1.74 -20.04
CA ASP A 16 0.35 -1.96 -20.89
C ASP A 16 0.91 -3.38 -20.71
N LEU A 17 0.83 -3.92 -19.50
CA LEU A 17 1.29 -5.27 -19.21
C LEU A 17 0.28 -6.35 -19.58
N GLY A 18 -0.91 -5.94 -20.03
CA GLY A 18 -1.93 -6.89 -20.44
C GLY A 18 -2.70 -7.54 -19.30
N LEU A 19 -2.56 -7.01 -18.08
CA LEU A 19 -3.27 -7.54 -16.92
C LEU A 19 -4.72 -7.10 -16.88
N ILE A 20 -5.01 -5.92 -17.42
CA ILE A 20 -6.36 -5.42 -17.60
C ILE A 20 -6.43 -4.74 -18.98
N ASN A 21 -7.63 -4.47 -19.47
CA ASN A 21 -7.82 -3.70 -20.69
C ASN A 21 -8.35 -2.31 -20.36
N LYS A 22 -8.45 -1.46 -21.35
CA LYS A 22 -8.90 -0.06 -21.16
C LYS A 22 -10.32 0.01 -20.66
N ILE A 23 -11.18 -0.93 -21.08
CA ILE A 23 -12.57 -0.97 -20.65
C ILE A 23 -12.66 -1.28 -19.16
N GLN A 24 -11.86 -2.24 -18.71
CA GLN A 24 -11.78 -2.60 -17.29
C GLN A 24 -11.26 -1.45 -16.44
N LEU A 25 -10.22 -0.77 -16.92
CA LEU A 25 -9.67 0.37 -16.23
C LEU A 25 -10.72 1.49 -16.10
N GLN A 26 -11.44 1.77 -17.20
CA GLN A 26 -12.46 2.81 -17.17
C GLN A 26 -13.58 2.45 -16.19
N ALA A 27 -14.03 1.20 -16.17
CA ALA A 27 -15.04 0.74 -15.23
C ALA A 27 -14.58 0.93 -13.77
N ALA A 28 -13.30 0.60 -13.50
CA ALA A 28 -12.74 0.76 -12.16
C ALA A 28 -12.64 2.23 -11.75
N LEU A 29 -12.26 3.09 -12.68
CA LEU A 29 -12.17 4.53 -12.41
C LEU A 29 -13.53 5.12 -12.08
N GLU A 30 -14.60 4.66 -12.75
CA GLU A 30 -15.93 5.11 -12.44
C GLU A 30 -16.39 4.65 -11.06
N VAL A 31 -16.09 3.41 -10.68
CA VAL A 31 -16.39 2.91 -9.34
C VAL A 31 -15.62 3.73 -8.30
N GLN A 32 -14.36 4.00 -8.54
CA GLN A 32 -13.54 4.80 -7.64
C GLN A 32 -14.12 6.20 -7.46
N LYS A 33 -14.61 6.79 -8.53
CA LYS A 33 -15.21 8.12 -8.51
C LYS A 33 -16.45 8.15 -7.61
N ASP A 34 -17.27 7.10 -7.65
CA ASP A 34 -18.49 7.02 -6.87
C ASP A 34 -18.25 6.61 -5.41
N LYS A 35 -17.39 5.62 -5.19
CA LYS A 35 -17.20 5.00 -3.88
C LYS A 35 -15.90 5.38 -3.20
N GLY A 36 -14.97 5.97 -3.93
CA GLY A 36 -13.65 6.28 -3.42
C GLY A 36 -12.76 5.05 -3.34
N GLY A 37 -11.66 5.18 -2.62
CA GLY A 37 -10.71 4.11 -2.43
C GLY A 37 -9.56 4.14 -3.42
N LEU A 38 -8.69 3.16 -3.30
CA LEU A 38 -7.51 3.04 -4.14
C LEU A 38 -7.85 2.30 -5.42
N ILE A 39 -7.34 2.78 -6.56
CA ILE A 39 -7.66 2.15 -7.85
C ILE A 39 -7.24 0.68 -7.89
N GLY A 40 -6.09 0.34 -7.29
CA GLY A 40 -5.66 -1.05 -7.22
C GLY A 40 -6.66 -1.93 -6.48
N GLN A 41 -7.16 -1.45 -5.34
CA GLN A 41 -8.13 -2.21 -4.57
C GLN A 41 -9.47 -2.33 -5.31
N VAL A 42 -9.88 -1.27 -5.99
CA VAL A 42 -11.11 -1.31 -6.80
C VAL A 42 -11.00 -2.38 -7.88
N LEU A 43 -9.85 -2.45 -8.56
CA LEU A 43 -9.62 -3.46 -9.60
C LEU A 43 -9.66 -4.88 -9.03
N VAL A 44 -9.10 -5.07 -7.83
CA VAL A 44 -9.15 -6.37 -7.15
C VAL A 44 -10.60 -6.74 -6.80
N ASP A 45 -11.33 -5.80 -6.23
CA ASP A 45 -12.72 -6.02 -5.80
C ASP A 45 -13.63 -6.35 -6.99
N LEU A 46 -13.34 -5.78 -8.16
CA LEU A 46 -14.09 -6.08 -9.38
C LEU A 46 -13.64 -7.40 -10.01
N GLY A 47 -12.62 -8.03 -9.48
CA GLY A 47 -12.14 -9.32 -9.98
C GLY A 47 -11.28 -9.24 -11.23
N TYR A 48 -10.76 -8.07 -11.57
CA TYR A 48 -9.97 -7.88 -12.79
C TYR A 48 -8.50 -8.22 -12.60
N VAL A 49 -7.97 -8.09 -11.39
CA VAL A 49 -6.58 -8.44 -11.05
C VAL A 49 -6.53 -9.00 -9.65
N THR A 50 -5.40 -9.60 -9.29
CA THR A 50 -5.16 -10.07 -7.92
C THR A 50 -4.30 -9.05 -7.17
N GLU A 51 -4.35 -9.09 -5.84
CA GLU A 51 -3.52 -8.24 -5.00
C GLU A 51 -2.04 -8.53 -5.26
N GLU A 52 -1.68 -9.81 -5.43
CA GLU A 52 -0.32 -10.22 -5.70
C GLU A 52 0.20 -9.63 -7.01
N ALA A 53 -0.65 -9.63 -8.03
CA ALA A 53 -0.27 -9.05 -9.33
C ALA A 53 0.03 -7.56 -9.19
N ILE A 54 -0.81 -6.84 -8.44
CA ILE A 54 -0.59 -5.41 -8.20
C ILE A 54 0.72 -5.18 -7.42
N ALA A 55 0.95 -5.97 -6.38
CA ALA A 55 2.18 -5.86 -5.59
C ALA A 55 3.41 -6.09 -6.46
N GLN A 56 3.37 -7.07 -7.34
CA GLN A 56 4.47 -7.37 -8.25
C GLN A 56 4.72 -6.22 -9.23
N VAL A 57 3.67 -5.61 -9.75
CA VAL A 57 3.80 -4.47 -10.66
C VAL A 57 4.45 -3.29 -9.93
N ILE A 58 3.98 -2.98 -8.73
CA ILE A 58 4.53 -1.89 -7.95
C ILE A 58 6.00 -2.13 -7.64
N THR A 59 6.35 -3.34 -7.23
CA THR A 59 7.74 -3.70 -6.96
C THR A 59 8.61 -3.52 -8.21
N ALA A 60 8.15 -4.05 -9.35
CA ALA A 60 8.92 -4.01 -10.58
C ALA A 60 9.06 -2.60 -11.16
N GLN A 61 7.98 -1.82 -11.13
CA GLN A 61 7.96 -0.51 -11.81
C GLN A 61 8.46 0.63 -10.94
N TYR A 62 8.28 0.53 -9.61
CA TYR A 62 8.60 1.63 -8.71
C TYR A 62 9.73 1.31 -7.74
N GLY A 63 10.21 0.08 -7.72
CA GLY A 63 11.39 -0.29 -6.94
C GLY A 63 11.17 -0.50 -5.46
N PHE A 64 9.94 -0.58 -5.00
CA PHE A 64 9.67 -0.88 -3.58
C PHE A 64 9.81 -2.38 -3.33
N PRO A 65 10.54 -2.80 -2.29
CA PRO A 65 10.64 -4.23 -2.00
C PRO A 65 9.33 -4.78 -1.45
N TYR A 66 9.07 -6.05 -1.71
CA TYR A 66 7.89 -6.74 -1.22
C TYR A 66 8.19 -7.41 0.12
N LEU A 67 7.27 -7.28 1.08
CA LEU A 67 7.40 -7.92 2.39
C LEU A 67 6.16 -8.80 2.63
N PRO A 68 6.32 -10.13 2.63
CA PRO A 68 5.20 -11.00 3.02
C PRO A 68 5.01 -10.93 4.53
N LEU A 69 3.81 -10.55 4.95
CA LEU A 69 3.49 -10.37 6.38
C LEU A 69 2.97 -11.63 7.06
N GLU A 70 2.60 -12.63 6.30
CA GLU A 70 1.91 -13.81 6.83
C GLU A 70 2.64 -14.46 8.01
N ASN A 71 3.95 -14.58 7.92
CA ASN A 71 4.76 -15.18 8.97
C ASN A 71 5.73 -14.20 9.61
N TYR A 72 5.44 -12.90 9.48
CA TYR A 72 6.31 -11.87 10.00
C TYR A 72 5.85 -11.47 11.41
N ASP A 73 6.78 -11.52 12.36
CA ASP A 73 6.48 -11.13 13.73
C ASP A 73 6.83 -9.67 13.94
N ILE A 74 5.87 -8.89 14.46
CA ILE A 74 6.06 -7.47 14.71
C ILE A 74 6.07 -7.24 16.23
N ASP A 75 7.08 -6.51 16.70
CA ASP A 75 7.17 -6.11 18.10
C ASP A 75 6.05 -5.14 18.42
N LEU A 76 5.35 -5.37 19.52
CA LEU A 76 4.23 -4.51 19.94
C LEU A 76 4.66 -3.07 20.17
N GLU A 77 5.91 -2.84 20.56
CA GLU A 77 6.41 -1.47 20.72
C GLU A 77 6.51 -0.73 19.41
N ILE A 78 6.77 -1.45 18.32
CA ILE A 78 6.78 -0.88 16.97
C ILE A 78 5.36 -0.54 16.54
N VAL A 79 4.42 -1.45 16.79
CA VAL A 79 3.01 -1.25 16.42
C VAL A 79 2.44 0.02 17.05
N LYS A 80 2.82 0.31 18.28
CA LYS A 80 2.33 1.48 19.02
C LYS A 80 2.76 2.81 18.43
N ILE A 81 3.77 2.84 17.58
CA ILE A 81 4.26 4.09 16.98
C ILE A 81 3.18 4.75 16.14
N ILE A 82 2.36 3.95 15.47
CA ILE A 82 1.30 4.45 14.59
C ILE A 82 -0.07 4.08 15.18
N PRO A 83 -1.00 5.03 15.32
CA PRO A 83 -2.34 4.73 15.81
C PRO A 83 -3.10 3.80 14.88
N LYS A 84 -3.98 2.99 15.45
CA LYS A 84 -4.79 2.03 14.70
C LYS A 84 -5.60 2.69 13.58
N ASN A 85 -6.23 3.82 13.87
CA ASN A 85 -7.07 4.50 12.87
C ASN A 85 -6.27 4.96 11.66
N VAL A 86 -5.01 5.36 11.86
CA VAL A 86 -4.12 5.74 10.77
C VAL A 86 -3.73 4.52 9.95
N ALA A 87 -3.42 3.42 10.63
CA ALA A 87 -3.07 2.16 9.95
C ALA A 87 -4.22 1.68 9.06
N ILE A 88 -5.45 1.79 9.55
CA ILE A 88 -6.65 1.40 8.80
C ILE A 88 -6.88 2.37 7.64
N GLN A 89 -6.79 3.67 7.89
CA GLN A 89 -7.05 4.70 6.90
C GLN A 89 -6.16 4.55 5.66
N TYR A 90 -4.87 4.30 5.89
CA TYR A 90 -3.89 4.24 4.81
C TYR A 90 -3.52 2.82 4.40
N CYS A 91 -4.10 1.82 5.05
CA CYS A 91 -3.81 0.40 4.81
C CYS A 91 -2.30 0.15 4.90
N LEU A 92 -1.76 0.40 6.09
CA LEU A 92 -0.35 0.20 6.37
C LEU A 92 -0.15 -0.30 7.81
N ILE A 93 1.04 -0.82 8.09
CA ILE A 93 1.41 -1.21 9.44
C ILE A 93 2.92 -1.01 9.61
N PRO A 94 3.36 -0.44 10.77
CA PRO A 94 4.79 -0.38 11.03
C PRO A 94 5.32 -1.77 11.36
N VAL A 95 6.47 -2.13 10.83
CA VAL A 95 7.02 -3.48 10.99
C VAL A 95 8.35 -3.52 11.69
N ASP A 96 9.12 -2.44 11.65
CA ASP A 96 10.44 -2.42 12.28
C ASP A 96 10.90 -0.98 12.50
N LYS A 97 11.83 -0.81 13.42
CA LYS A 97 12.44 0.48 13.68
C LYS A 97 13.90 0.26 14.00
N ILE A 98 14.79 0.90 13.24
CA ILE A 98 16.23 0.84 13.46
C ILE A 98 16.72 2.27 13.54
N GLY A 99 17.14 2.70 14.75
CA GLY A 99 17.57 4.07 14.97
C GLY A 99 16.45 5.05 14.67
N ALA A 100 16.67 5.98 13.74
CA ALA A 100 15.69 6.97 13.32
C ALA A 100 14.89 6.53 12.09
N ASN A 101 15.00 5.27 11.68
CA ASN A 101 14.32 4.76 10.49
C ASN A 101 13.17 3.85 10.89
N LEU A 102 11.97 4.19 10.44
CA LEU A 102 10.78 3.37 10.63
C LEU A 102 10.45 2.67 9.33
N THR A 103 10.35 1.35 9.37
CA THR A 103 9.95 0.56 8.20
C THR A 103 8.46 0.26 8.31
N ILE A 104 7.72 0.56 7.25
CA ILE A 104 6.29 0.28 7.18
C ILE A 104 5.98 -0.60 5.98
N ALA A 105 4.95 -1.42 6.12
CA ALA A 105 4.39 -2.18 5.00
C ALA A 105 3.11 -1.49 4.55
N MET A 106 2.99 -1.19 3.27
CA MET A 106 1.85 -0.47 2.70
C MET A 106 1.29 -1.22 1.50
N ALA A 107 -0.03 -1.19 1.37
CA ALA A 107 -0.67 -1.72 0.15
C ALA A 107 -0.47 -0.77 -1.03
N ASN A 108 -0.44 0.53 -0.78
CA ASN A 108 -0.26 1.52 -1.84
C ASN A 108 0.89 2.49 -1.49
N PRO A 109 2.14 2.11 -1.78
CA PRO A 109 3.29 2.98 -1.47
C PRO A 109 3.35 4.24 -2.33
N LEU A 110 2.46 4.35 -3.33
CA LEU A 110 2.39 5.52 -4.19
C LEU A 110 1.64 6.68 -3.54
N ASN A 111 1.03 6.45 -2.38
CA ASN A 111 0.32 7.48 -1.65
C ASN A 111 1.32 8.30 -0.84
N SER A 112 1.84 9.38 -1.44
CA SER A 112 2.85 10.22 -0.81
C SER A 112 2.30 10.96 0.42
N GLN A 113 1.02 11.27 0.45
CA GLN A 113 0.41 11.94 1.59
C GLN A 113 0.47 11.05 2.84
N ALA A 114 0.21 9.74 2.67
CA ALA A 114 0.31 8.80 3.78
C ALA A 114 1.73 8.76 4.32
N VAL A 115 2.72 8.71 3.44
CA VAL A 115 4.13 8.66 3.84
C VAL A 115 4.51 9.91 4.62
N GLU A 116 4.10 11.09 4.13
CA GLU A 116 4.37 12.35 4.81
C GLU A 116 3.71 12.39 6.20
N ASP A 117 2.47 11.94 6.29
CA ASP A 117 1.74 11.92 7.55
C ASP A 117 2.42 11.01 8.57
N ILE A 118 2.89 9.83 8.13
CA ILE A 118 3.59 8.90 9.02
C ILE A 118 4.91 9.51 9.49
N ALA A 119 5.64 10.15 8.60
CA ALA A 119 6.92 10.80 8.94
C ALA A 119 6.71 11.90 10.00
N LEU A 120 5.68 12.72 9.82
CA LEU A 120 5.36 13.78 10.76
C LEU A 120 4.90 13.23 12.10
N LEU A 121 4.06 12.22 12.08
CA LEU A 121 3.47 11.63 13.29
C LEU A 121 4.51 10.91 14.13
N SER A 122 5.42 10.20 13.50
CA SER A 122 6.42 9.39 14.19
C SER A 122 7.70 10.17 14.50
N GLY A 123 7.98 11.22 13.73
CA GLY A 123 9.26 11.94 13.83
C GLY A 123 10.43 11.14 13.28
N LEU A 124 10.16 10.11 12.49
CA LEU A 124 11.17 9.19 11.98
C LEU A 124 11.26 9.26 10.46
N CYS A 125 12.37 8.79 9.92
CA CYS A 125 12.50 8.58 8.48
C CYS A 125 11.75 7.31 8.12
N VAL A 126 10.96 7.36 7.07
CA VAL A 126 10.09 6.25 6.68
C VAL A 126 10.70 5.47 5.54
N GLN A 127 10.78 4.15 5.70
CA GLN A 127 11.14 3.22 4.63
C GLN A 127 9.93 2.37 4.33
N ILE A 128 9.66 2.12 3.05
CA ILE A 128 8.42 1.50 2.61
C ILE A 128 8.68 0.15 1.96
N PHE A 129 7.93 -0.85 2.42
CA PHE A 129 7.81 -2.14 1.77
C PHE A 129 6.37 -2.30 1.29
N VAL A 130 6.19 -2.98 0.17
CA VAL A 130 4.85 -3.28 -0.34
C VAL A 130 4.35 -4.58 0.26
N SER A 131 3.10 -4.62 0.65
CA SER A 131 2.43 -5.85 1.04
C SER A 131 0.99 -5.81 0.51
N THR A 132 0.33 -6.97 0.50
CA THR A 132 -1.06 -6.99 0.02
C THR A 132 -1.98 -6.35 1.06
N ALA A 133 -3.08 -5.77 0.59
CA ALA A 133 -4.08 -5.17 1.48
C ALA A 133 -4.64 -6.20 2.46
N THR A 134 -4.86 -7.43 1.99
CA THR A 134 -5.37 -8.51 2.83
C THR A 134 -4.42 -8.83 3.96
N ASP A 135 -3.12 -8.97 3.66
CA ASP A 135 -2.11 -9.28 4.67
C ASP A 135 -1.98 -8.15 5.68
N ILE A 136 -2.05 -6.90 5.22
CA ILE A 136 -1.97 -5.75 6.11
C ILE A 136 -3.18 -5.71 7.05
N LYS A 137 -4.37 -5.94 6.53
CA LYS A 137 -5.59 -5.97 7.35
C LYS A 137 -5.53 -7.07 8.40
N LYS A 138 -5.04 -8.25 8.04
CA LYS A 138 -4.87 -9.34 8.99
C LYS A 138 -3.86 -8.97 10.08
N ALA A 139 -2.77 -8.33 9.71
CA ALA A 139 -1.76 -7.90 10.67
C ALA A 139 -2.32 -6.84 11.61
N VAL A 140 -3.08 -5.88 11.08
CA VAL A 140 -3.73 -4.85 11.90
C VAL A 140 -4.66 -5.50 12.92
N GLU A 141 -5.48 -6.45 12.50
CA GLU A 141 -6.38 -7.16 13.41
C GLU A 141 -5.62 -7.94 14.48
N LYS A 142 -4.48 -8.52 14.12
CA LYS A 142 -3.68 -9.32 15.04
C LYS A 142 -2.97 -8.47 16.09
N TYR A 143 -2.40 -7.35 15.68
CA TYR A 143 -1.52 -6.57 16.54
C TYR A 143 -2.18 -5.38 17.21
N TYR A 144 -3.19 -4.77 16.60
CA TYR A 144 -3.92 -3.65 17.19
C TYR A 144 -5.16 -4.19 17.89
N LYS A 145 -5.05 -4.42 19.14
CA LYS A 145 -6.14 -5.00 19.93
C LYS A 145 -6.88 -3.95 20.74
#